data_2be263cb5fa55c369f2d25a8e3ecbd14
#
_entry.id   2be263cb5fa55c369f2d25a8e3ecbd14
#
_cell.length_a   1.000
_cell.length_b   1.000
_cell.length_c   1.000
_cell.angle_alpha   90.00
_cell.angle_beta   90.00
_cell.angle_gamma   90.00
#
_symmetry.space_group_name_H-M   'P 1'
#
loop_
_entity.id
_entity.type
_entity.pdbx_description
1 polymer ?
#
loop_
_entity_poly.entity_id
_entity_poly.type
_entity_poly.pdbx_seq_one_letter_code
_entity_poly.pdbx_strand_id
1 'polypeptide(L)'
;VIQADLLQWEPNCAFDGVYEQTCLCALDPAVWTEYAARLWRWLKTDGVLFALFMQTGREGGPPYHCELADMRSLFPQEAWRWLDTEPLRVPHRSGLHELGFVMRKK
;
A
#
# COMPACT_ATOMS: atom_id res chain seq x y z
N VAL A 1 -5.28 -9.54 17.03
CA VAL A 1 -4.30 -8.57 16.54
C VAL A 1 -2.91 -9.19 16.63
N ILE A 2 -2.21 -9.21 15.53
CA ILE A 2 -0.85 -9.72 15.48
C ILE A 2 0.10 -8.53 15.60
N GLN A 3 0.94 -8.55 16.62
CA GLN A 3 2.04 -7.58 16.75
C GLN A 3 3.31 -8.24 16.24
N ALA A 4 3.84 -7.70 15.13
CA ALA A 4 5.05 -8.21 14.53
C ALA A 4 5.73 -7.10 13.73
N ASP A 5 7.03 -7.27 13.50
CA ASP A 5 7.73 -6.45 12.54
C ASP A 5 7.27 -6.89 11.15
N LEU A 6 6.55 -6.03 10.44
CA LEU A 6 5.98 -6.35 9.12
C LEU A 6 7.04 -6.74 8.10
N LEU A 7 8.27 -6.26 8.28
CA LEU A 7 9.37 -6.57 7.36
C LEU A 7 10.03 -7.91 7.68
N GLN A 8 9.62 -8.57 8.76
CA GLN A 8 10.12 -9.89 9.17
C GLN A 8 9.02 -10.92 9.32
N TRP A 9 7.77 -10.49 9.34
CA TRP A 9 6.63 -11.38 9.52
C TRP A 9 6.28 -12.10 8.21
N GLU A 10 6.01 -13.38 8.32
CA GLU A 10 5.50 -14.19 7.20
C GLU A 10 4.27 -14.96 7.66
N PRO A 11 3.17 -14.90 6.90
CA PRO A 11 1.97 -15.64 7.25
C PRO A 11 2.14 -17.13 6.96
N ASN A 12 1.38 -17.98 7.67
CA ASN A 12 1.37 -19.42 7.43
C ASN A 12 0.74 -19.80 6.10
N CYS A 13 -0.15 -18.96 5.57
CA CYS A 13 -0.81 -19.17 4.29
C CYS A 13 -1.02 -17.84 3.59
N ALA A 14 -1.20 -17.87 2.27
CA ALA A 14 -1.46 -16.67 1.50
C ALA A 14 -2.89 -16.17 1.73
N PHE A 15 -3.08 -14.86 1.59
CA PHE A 15 -4.36 -14.20 1.78
C PHE A 15 -5.11 -13.98 0.46
N ASP A 16 -6.43 -13.98 0.53
CA ASP A 16 -7.28 -13.59 -0.61
C ASP A 16 -7.29 -12.07 -0.81
N GLY A 17 -7.12 -11.32 0.26
CA GLY A 17 -7.10 -9.87 0.20
C GLY A 17 -6.33 -9.27 1.35
N VAL A 18 -5.80 -8.07 1.11
CA VAL A 18 -5.10 -7.24 2.10
C VAL A 18 -5.64 -5.83 2.01
N TYR A 19 -5.92 -5.25 3.17
CA TYR A 19 -6.30 -3.85 3.29
C TYR A 19 -5.13 -3.09 3.90
N GLU A 20 -4.58 -2.14 3.12
CA GLU A 20 -3.42 -1.36 3.52
C GLU A 20 -3.86 0.07 3.83
N GLN A 21 -3.80 0.47 5.09
CA GLN A 21 -4.14 1.81 5.53
C GLN A 21 -3.14 2.29 6.58
N THR A 22 -2.60 3.48 6.37
CA THR A 22 -1.67 4.16 7.29
C THR A 22 -0.39 3.37 7.63
N CYS A 23 -0.14 2.26 6.97
CA CYS A 23 1.07 1.48 7.20
C CYS A 23 2.22 1.97 6.31
N LEU A 24 1.98 2.04 5.00
CA LEU A 24 3.01 2.48 4.05
C LEU A 24 3.51 3.90 4.36
N CYS A 25 2.58 4.82 4.62
CA CYS A 25 2.94 6.20 4.92
C CYS A 25 3.62 6.38 6.29
N ALA A 26 3.54 5.37 7.16
CA ALA A 26 4.23 5.37 8.45
C ALA A 26 5.64 4.78 8.36
N LEU A 27 5.96 4.08 7.28
CA LEU A 27 7.27 3.48 7.07
C LEU A 27 8.20 4.46 6.35
N ASP A 28 9.48 4.42 6.71
CA ASP A 28 10.50 5.16 5.97
C ASP A 28 10.47 4.73 4.50
N PRO A 29 10.42 5.67 3.53
CA PRO A 29 10.41 5.32 2.11
C PRO A 29 11.53 4.39 1.66
N ALA A 30 12.66 4.36 2.38
CA ALA A 30 13.76 3.45 2.08
C ALA A 30 13.36 1.98 2.17
N VAL A 31 12.29 1.63 2.90
CA VAL A 31 11.83 0.25 3.04
C VAL A 31 10.55 -0.05 2.26
N TRP A 32 10.05 0.90 1.48
CA TRP A 32 8.80 0.72 0.72
C TRP A 32 8.88 -0.42 -0.30
N THR A 33 10.01 -0.56 -0.99
CA THR A 33 10.21 -1.64 -1.97
C THR A 33 10.11 -3.01 -1.30
N GLU A 34 10.75 -3.16 -0.15
CA GLU A 34 10.67 -4.40 0.64
C GLU A 34 9.23 -4.68 1.08
N TYR A 35 8.54 -3.66 1.57
CA TYR A 35 7.16 -3.80 2.04
C TYR A 35 6.23 -4.20 0.89
N ALA A 36 6.35 -3.55 -0.28
CA ALA A 36 5.53 -3.88 -1.44
C ALA A 36 5.78 -5.31 -1.91
N ALA A 37 7.04 -5.77 -1.89
CA ALA A 37 7.38 -7.13 -2.24
C ALA A 37 6.73 -8.15 -1.29
N ARG A 38 6.68 -7.82 0.00
CA ARG A 38 6.02 -8.68 1.00
C ARG A 38 4.52 -8.72 0.79
N LEU A 39 3.88 -7.60 0.51
CA LEU A 39 2.44 -7.57 0.19
C LEU A 39 2.13 -8.49 -0.98
N TRP A 40 2.96 -8.46 -2.02
CA TRP A 40 2.78 -9.33 -3.18
C TRP A 40 2.89 -10.81 -2.79
N ARG A 41 3.89 -11.17 -1.97
CA ARG A 41 4.08 -12.55 -1.53
C ARG A 41 2.95 -13.06 -0.63
N TRP A 42 2.38 -12.17 0.20
CA TRP A 42 1.32 -12.56 1.12
C TRP A 42 -0.01 -12.83 0.42
N LEU A 43 -0.19 -12.34 -0.79
CA LEU A 43 -1.43 -12.53 -1.55
C LEU A 43 -1.36 -13.76 -2.44
N LYS A 44 -2.50 -14.44 -2.58
CA LYS A 44 -2.70 -15.46 -3.61
C LYS A 44 -2.74 -14.79 -4.98
N THR A 45 -2.50 -15.55 -6.04
CA THR A 45 -2.74 -15.11 -7.41
C THR A 45 -4.19 -14.62 -7.53
N ASP A 46 -4.40 -13.50 -8.19
CA ASP A 46 -5.68 -12.79 -8.24
C ASP A 46 -6.15 -12.23 -6.91
N GLY A 47 -5.36 -12.33 -5.86
CA GLY A 47 -5.66 -11.70 -4.59
C GLY A 47 -5.73 -10.18 -4.71
N VAL A 48 -6.53 -9.57 -3.85
CA VAL A 48 -6.86 -8.14 -3.93
C VAL A 48 -6.08 -7.37 -2.87
N LEU A 49 -5.42 -6.29 -3.33
CA LEU A 49 -4.85 -5.29 -2.43
C LEU A 49 -5.70 -4.02 -2.55
N PHE A 50 -6.28 -3.60 -1.43
CA PHE A 50 -6.91 -2.28 -1.34
C PHE A 50 -5.93 -1.38 -0.60
N ALA A 51 -5.34 -0.43 -1.32
CA ALA A 51 -4.28 0.42 -0.78
C ALA A 51 -4.73 1.87 -0.69
N LEU A 52 -4.48 2.48 0.45
CA LEU A 52 -4.74 3.89 0.68
C LEU A 52 -3.41 4.65 0.71
N PHE A 53 -3.23 5.57 -0.23
CA PHE A 53 -2.00 6.34 -0.37
C PHE A 53 -2.17 7.74 0.22
N MET A 54 -1.39 8.04 1.26
CA MET A 54 -1.47 9.31 1.97
C MET A 54 -0.99 10.47 1.09
N GLN A 55 -1.79 11.52 1.03
CA GLN A 55 -1.49 12.74 0.28
C GLN A 55 -1.28 13.88 1.28
N THR A 56 -0.03 14.17 1.59
CA THR A 56 0.32 15.22 2.54
C THR A 56 0.66 16.54 1.86
N GLY A 57 1.19 16.47 0.64
CA GLY A 57 1.74 17.64 -0.04
C GLY A 57 2.98 18.21 0.62
N ARG A 58 3.62 17.45 1.53
CA ARG A 58 4.78 17.90 2.31
C ARG A 58 5.94 16.94 2.14
N GLU A 59 7.16 17.46 2.33
CA GLU A 59 8.35 16.62 2.42
C GLU A 59 8.46 16.03 3.83
N GLY A 60 9.04 14.83 3.90
CA GLY A 60 9.27 14.15 5.17
C GLY A 60 8.01 13.52 5.75
N GLY A 61 8.15 12.97 6.91
CA GLY A 61 7.10 12.28 7.65
C GLY A 61 7.58 11.76 8.98
N PRO A 62 6.89 10.77 9.64
CA PRO A 62 5.58 10.26 9.27
C PRO A 62 4.44 11.25 9.53
N PRO A 63 3.34 11.21 8.78
CA PRO A 63 3.14 10.36 7.60
C PRO A 63 3.87 10.91 6.38
N TYR A 64 4.38 9.99 5.54
CA TYR A 64 5.07 10.35 4.31
C TYR A 64 4.08 10.49 3.16
N HIS A 65 4.34 11.48 2.27
CA HIS A 65 3.55 11.65 1.08
C HIS A 65 3.79 10.48 0.11
N CYS A 66 2.71 9.87 -0.37
CA CYS A 66 2.78 8.76 -1.32
C CYS A 66 2.41 9.29 -2.72
N GLU A 67 3.40 9.82 -3.43
CA GLU A 67 3.21 10.35 -4.78
C GLU A 67 2.75 9.23 -5.71
N LEU A 68 1.69 9.46 -6.50
CA LEU A 68 1.11 8.40 -7.34
C LEU A 68 2.10 7.84 -8.35
N ALA A 69 2.96 8.67 -8.93
CA ALA A 69 3.99 8.18 -9.86
C ALA A 69 4.93 7.20 -9.16
N ASP A 70 5.30 7.47 -7.91
CA ASP A 70 6.12 6.56 -7.12
C ASP A 70 5.37 5.29 -6.76
N MET A 71 4.08 5.40 -6.47
CA MET A 71 3.25 4.22 -6.18
C MET A 71 3.10 3.33 -7.41
N ARG A 72 2.97 3.92 -8.59
CA ARG A 72 2.94 3.17 -9.85
C ARG A 72 4.23 2.39 -10.09
N SER A 73 5.37 2.96 -9.69
CA SER A 73 6.67 2.26 -9.77
C SER A 73 6.80 1.18 -8.70
N LEU A 74 6.26 1.44 -7.52
CA LEU A 74 6.33 0.51 -6.38
C LEU A 74 5.43 -0.72 -6.60
N PHE A 75 4.28 -0.52 -7.26
CA PHE A 75 3.33 -1.57 -7.60
C PHE A 75 3.21 -1.67 -9.13
N PRO A 76 4.25 -2.19 -9.81
CA PRO A 76 4.34 -2.12 -11.27
C PRO A 76 3.31 -3.03 -11.98
N GLN A 77 2.97 -2.68 -13.21
CA GLN A 77 1.99 -3.39 -14.02
C GLN A 77 2.38 -4.84 -14.30
N GLU A 78 3.66 -5.15 -14.27
CA GLU A 78 4.17 -6.51 -14.46
C GLU A 78 3.72 -7.46 -13.36
N ALA A 79 3.49 -6.92 -12.16
CA ALA A 79 3.13 -7.70 -10.97
C ALA A 79 1.70 -7.43 -10.50
N TRP A 80 1.13 -6.27 -10.84
CA TRP A 80 -0.16 -5.82 -10.34
C TRP A 80 -1.05 -5.31 -11.46
N ARG A 81 -2.34 -5.64 -11.37
CA ARG A 81 -3.35 -5.04 -12.23
C ARG A 81 -4.14 -4.01 -11.41
N TRP A 82 -3.91 -2.75 -11.69
CA TRP A 82 -4.68 -1.66 -11.10
C TRP A 82 -6.04 -1.63 -11.77
N LEU A 83 -7.11 -1.60 -10.96
CA LEU A 83 -8.46 -1.48 -11.52
C LEU A 83 -8.65 -0.07 -12.06
N ASP A 84 -9.31 0.01 -13.21
CA ASP A 84 -9.59 1.28 -13.89
C ASP A 84 -10.86 1.90 -13.32
N THR A 85 -10.76 2.39 -12.09
CA THR A 85 -11.82 3.09 -11.39
C THR A 85 -11.27 4.36 -10.80
N GLU A 86 -12.14 5.34 -10.53
CA GLU A 86 -11.71 6.54 -9.82
C GLU A 86 -11.25 6.17 -8.42
N PRO A 87 -10.15 6.79 -7.94
CA PRO A 87 -9.69 6.53 -6.59
C PRO A 87 -10.70 7.02 -5.55
N LEU A 88 -10.83 6.24 -4.47
CA LEU A 88 -11.62 6.66 -3.33
C LEU A 88 -10.86 7.72 -2.56
N ARG A 89 -11.48 8.86 -2.29
CA ARG A 89 -10.86 9.91 -1.49
C ARG A 89 -11.33 9.79 -0.05
N VAL A 90 -10.39 9.60 0.87
CA VAL A 90 -10.68 9.46 2.30
C VAL A 90 -10.08 10.66 3.04
N PRO A 91 -10.90 11.60 3.53
CA PRO A 91 -10.40 12.76 4.26
C PRO A 91 -9.96 12.39 5.68
N HIS A 92 -8.99 13.14 6.18
CA HIS A 92 -8.50 13.02 7.55
C HIS A 92 -8.78 14.30 8.33
N ARG A 93 -8.81 14.20 9.67
CA ARG A 93 -9.05 15.34 10.56
C ARG A 93 -8.01 16.44 10.42
N SER A 94 -6.78 16.07 10.07
CA SER A 94 -5.66 17.01 9.91
C SER A 94 -5.72 17.85 8.64
N GLY A 95 -6.76 17.67 7.81
CA GLY A 95 -6.83 18.29 6.48
C GLY A 95 -6.10 17.51 5.40
N LEU A 96 -5.40 16.45 5.76
CA LEU A 96 -4.80 15.51 4.82
C LEU A 96 -5.86 14.58 4.25
N HIS A 97 -5.53 13.85 3.21
CA HIS A 97 -6.43 12.83 2.68
C HIS A 97 -5.62 11.64 2.14
N GLU A 98 -6.31 10.53 1.95
CA GLU A 98 -5.76 9.37 1.30
C GLU A 98 -6.49 9.11 0.00
N LEU A 99 -5.80 8.53 -0.99
CA LEU A 99 -6.40 8.06 -2.23
C LEU A 99 -6.36 6.54 -2.22
N GLY A 100 -7.54 5.93 -2.35
CA GLY A 100 -7.70 4.48 -2.32
C GLY A 100 -7.76 3.88 -3.70
N PHE A 101 -6.99 2.82 -3.90
CA PHE A 101 -6.93 2.08 -5.17
C PHE A 101 -7.10 0.60 -4.90
N VAL A 102 -7.70 -0.10 -5.85
CA VAL A 102 -7.82 -1.56 -5.81
C VAL A 102 -6.90 -2.15 -6.87
N MET A 103 -6.08 -3.10 -6.44
CA MET A 103 -5.15 -3.81 -7.32
C MET A 103 -5.32 -5.30 -7.16
N ARG A 104 -5.07 -6.06 -8.23
CA ARG A 104 -5.03 -7.51 -8.19
C ARG A 104 -3.63 -8.00 -8.48
N LYS A 105 -3.17 -8.97 -7.70
CA LYS A 105 -1.91 -9.64 -7.93
C LYS A 105 -1.99 -10.45 -9.23
N LYS A 106 -0.99 -10.27 -10.08
CA LYS A 106 -0.84 -11.09 -11.28
C LYS A 106 -0.13 -12.40 -11.02
#